data_3cfe2af78a549d0c61fc4ec58d67b9de
#
_entry.id   3cfe2af78a549d0c61fc4ec58d67b9de
#
_cell.length_a   1.000
_cell.length_b   1.000
_cell.length_c   1.000
_cell.angle_alpha   90.00
_cell.angle_beta   90.00
_cell.angle_gamma   90.00
#
_symmetry.space_group_name_H-M   'P 1'
#
loop_
_entity.id
_entity.type
_entity.pdbx_description
1 polymer ?
#
loop_
_entity_poly.entity_id
_entity_poly.type
_entity_poly.pdbx_seq_one_letter_code
_entity_poly.pdbx_strand_id
1 'polypeptide(L)'
;LVNLEAYHAAEEALAQSTPGCNMSWTLIAGIGRVESTHANDGRAEPNGQLTKPIYGPVLDGSLAGNHTIGDTDGGTLDGNLTYDRAVGPMQFLPATWKRYGADGNGDGIADPQNLFDSALATGKYLCDGRLDMRDVSQQTKAILRYNNSMAYVANVMAWSVAYATGVAPTPEKLPRI
;
A
#
# COMPACT_ATOMS: atom_id res chain seq x y z
N LEU A 1 -16.83 -7.67 2.86
CA LEU A 1 -15.43 -7.85 3.20
C LEU A 1 -14.76 -6.50 3.38
N VAL A 2 -14.21 -6.25 4.56
CA VAL A 2 -13.69 -4.94 4.97
C VAL A 2 -12.53 -4.45 4.07
N ASN A 3 -11.65 -5.34 3.61
CA ASN A 3 -10.58 -4.98 2.70
C ASN A 3 -11.11 -4.44 1.37
N LEU A 4 -12.11 -5.10 0.79
CA LEU A 4 -12.73 -4.64 -0.46
C LEU A 4 -13.42 -3.28 -0.27
N GLU A 5 -14.13 -3.11 0.83
CA GLU A 5 -14.76 -1.82 1.18
C GLU A 5 -13.72 -0.71 1.31
N ALA A 6 -12.58 -0.99 1.92
CA ALA A 6 -11.49 -0.02 2.07
C ALA A 6 -10.92 0.42 0.73
N TYR A 7 -10.71 -0.52 -0.20
CA TYR A 7 -10.19 -0.19 -1.53
C TYR A 7 -11.18 0.63 -2.35
N HIS A 8 -12.46 0.28 -2.31
CA HIS A 8 -13.51 1.06 -2.99
C HIS A 8 -13.68 2.45 -2.38
N ALA A 9 -13.61 2.57 -1.06
CA ALA A 9 -13.68 3.87 -0.39
C ALA A 9 -12.52 4.77 -0.79
N ALA A 10 -11.30 4.23 -0.92
CA ALA A 10 -10.14 4.98 -1.38
C ALA A 10 -10.30 5.46 -2.83
N GLU A 11 -10.79 4.59 -3.73
CA GLU A 11 -11.08 4.98 -5.12
C GLU A 11 -12.06 6.14 -5.16
N GLU A 12 -13.14 6.06 -4.42
CA GLU A 12 -14.18 7.08 -4.37
C GLU A 12 -13.65 8.41 -3.84
N ALA A 13 -12.89 8.39 -2.75
CA ALA A 13 -12.29 9.58 -2.16
C ALA A 13 -11.32 10.26 -3.14
N LEU A 14 -10.51 9.49 -3.85
CA LEU A 14 -9.54 10.01 -4.82
C LEU A 14 -10.21 10.50 -6.10
N ALA A 15 -11.34 9.92 -6.50
CA ALA A 15 -12.13 10.44 -7.62
C ALA A 15 -12.62 11.86 -7.36
N GLN A 16 -12.85 12.21 -6.11
CA GLN A 16 -13.28 13.56 -5.71
C GLN A 16 -12.08 14.49 -5.49
N SER A 17 -11.05 14.04 -4.80
CA SER A 17 -9.90 14.89 -4.42
C SER A 17 -8.86 15.04 -5.51
N THR A 18 -8.66 14.02 -6.32
CA THR A 18 -7.60 13.96 -7.33
C THR A 18 -8.10 13.27 -8.61
N PRO A 19 -9.13 13.83 -9.27
CA PRO A 19 -9.80 13.16 -10.38
C PRO A 19 -8.87 12.86 -11.57
N GLY A 20 -7.87 13.69 -11.81
CA GLY A 20 -6.89 13.47 -12.88
C GLY A 20 -6.01 12.25 -12.71
N CYS A 21 -5.93 11.69 -11.50
CA CYS A 21 -5.19 10.46 -11.23
C CYS A 21 -5.87 9.22 -11.81
N ASN A 22 -7.19 9.23 -11.93
CA ASN A 22 -7.97 8.08 -12.42
C ASN A 22 -7.61 6.78 -11.69
N MET A 23 -7.49 6.87 -10.36
CA MET A 23 -7.15 5.74 -9.51
C MET A 23 -8.25 4.67 -9.58
N SER A 24 -7.85 3.42 -9.72
CA SER A 24 -8.73 2.27 -9.62
C SER A 24 -8.50 1.53 -8.30
N TRP A 25 -9.60 1.07 -7.68
CA TRP A 25 -9.50 0.21 -6.49
C TRP A 25 -8.68 -1.04 -6.76
N THR A 26 -8.69 -1.54 -8.00
CA THR A 26 -7.95 -2.75 -8.40
C THR A 26 -6.44 -2.57 -8.29
N LEU A 27 -5.93 -1.37 -8.57
CA LEU A 27 -4.52 -1.07 -8.40
C LEU A 27 -4.13 -1.03 -6.92
N ILE A 28 -4.94 -0.37 -6.09
CA ILE A 28 -4.73 -0.34 -4.63
C ILE A 28 -4.78 -1.77 -4.07
N ALA A 29 -5.73 -2.58 -4.53
CA ALA A 29 -5.83 -3.99 -4.15
C ALA A 29 -4.60 -4.80 -4.59
N GLY A 30 -4.03 -4.51 -5.76
CA GLY A 30 -2.79 -5.12 -6.21
C GLY A 30 -1.62 -4.87 -5.25
N ILE A 31 -1.48 -3.63 -4.78
CA ILE A 31 -0.51 -3.28 -3.74
C ILE A 31 -0.81 -4.05 -2.44
N GLY A 32 -2.04 -4.03 -1.98
CA GLY A 32 -2.45 -4.74 -0.75
C GLY A 32 -2.20 -6.25 -0.81
N ARG A 33 -2.40 -6.86 -1.98
CA ARG A 33 -2.11 -8.28 -2.19
C ARG A 33 -0.63 -8.59 -2.00
N VAL A 34 0.23 -7.80 -2.63
CA VAL A 34 1.68 -8.01 -2.59
C VAL A 34 2.23 -7.69 -1.19
N GLU A 35 1.75 -6.63 -0.55
CA GLU A 35 2.32 -6.17 0.71
C GLU A 35 1.91 -7.02 1.92
N SER A 36 0.66 -7.47 2.00
CA SER A 36 0.19 -8.18 3.20
C SER A 36 -0.86 -9.25 2.93
N THR A 37 -1.10 -9.61 1.67
CA THR A 37 -2.22 -10.48 1.29
C THR A 37 -3.54 -9.93 1.88
N HIS A 38 -3.78 -8.64 1.65
CA HIS A 38 -4.99 -7.94 2.10
C HIS A 38 -5.17 -8.00 3.63
N ALA A 39 -4.12 -7.68 4.39
CA ALA A 39 -4.13 -7.78 5.85
C ALA A 39 -4.43 -9.22 6.32
N ASN A 40 -3.69 -10.19 5.80
CA ASN A 40 -3.88 -11.61 6.11
C ASN A 40 -5.34 -12.06 5.86
N ASP A 41 -5.84 -11.78 4.65
CA ASP A 41 -7.21 -12.09 4.19
C ASP A 41 -8.30 -11.32 4.97
N GLY A 42 -8.05 -10.05 5.25
CA GLY A 42 -9.05 -9.13 5.81
C GLY A 42 -9.23 -9.25 7.31
N ARG A 43 -8.19 -9.57 8.05
CA ARG A 43 -8.23 -9.63 9.53
C ARG A 43 -8.26 -8.24 10.15
N ALA A 44 -9.44 -7.63 10.07
CA ALA A 44 -9.70 -6.30 10.58
C ALA A 44 -11.13 -6.21 11.11
N GLU A 45 -11.33 -5.23 11.99
CA GLU A 45 -12.66 -4.85 12.47
C GLU A 45 -13.44 -4.13 11.35
N PRO A 46 -14.77 -3.99 11.48
CA PRO A 46 -15.58 -3.31 10.46
C PRO A 46 -15.14 -1.87 10.15
N ASN A 47 -14.53 -1.17 11.12
CA ASN A 47 -13.98 0.18 10.92
C ASN A 47 -12.60 0.18 10.23
N GLY A 48 -12.08 -0.99 9.88
CA GLY A 48 -10.78 -1.15 9.22
C GLY A 48 -9.59 -1.35 10.15
N GLN A 49 -9.76 -1.20 11.45
CA GLN A 49 -8.66 -1.39 12.40
C GLN A 49 -8.20 -2.84 12.39
N LEU A 50 -6.89 -3.09 12.16
CA LEU A 50 -6.36 -4.45 12.17
C LEU A 50 -6.52 -5.09 13.54
N THR A 51 -6.96 -6.34 13.56
CA THR A 51 -7.07 -7.12 14.81
C THR A 51 -5.70 -7.43 15.39
N LYS A 52 -4.69 -7.51 14.51
CA LYS A 52 -3.28 -7.67 14.89
C LYS A 52 -2.44 -6.75 14.02
N PRO A 53 -1.65 -5.84 14.60
CA PRO A 53 -0.76 -4.97 13.84
C PRO A 53 0.21 -5.76 12.98
N ILE A 54 0.51 -5.23 11.79
CA ILE A 54 1.45 -5.81 10.84
C ILE A 54 2.70 -4.95 10.81
N TYR A 55 3.86 -5.60 10.98
CA TYR A 55 5.17 -4.96 10.86
C TYR A 55 6.04 -5.76 9.92
N GLY A 56 6.74 -5.09 9.03
CA GLY A 56 7.78 -5.70 8.22
C GLY A 56 9.02 -6.03 9.04
N PRO A 57 10.03 -6.64 8.42
CA PRO A 57 11.30 -6.91 9.10
C PRO A 57 12.00 -5.60 9.49
N VAL A 58 12.83 -5.65 10.52
CA VAL A 58 13.69 -4.52 10.90
C VAL A 58 14.67 -4.26 9.75
N LEU A 59 14.76 -3.01 9.30
CA LEU A 59 15.57 -2.62 8.16
C LEU A 59 17.01 -2.30 8.58
N ASP A 60 17.69 -3.30 9.12
CA ASP A 60 19.08 -3.24 9.61
C ASP A 60 20.11 -3.73 8.59
N GLY A 61 19.65 -4.06 7.36
CA GLY A 61 20.52 -4.57 6.30
C GLY A 61 20.82 -6.06 6.39
N SER A 62 20.26 -6.77 7.37
CA SER A 62 20.55 -8.21 7.58
C SER A 62 19.88 -9.12 6.55
N LEU A 63 18.79 -8.68 5.91
CA LEU A 63 18.10 -9.44 4.88
C LEU A 63 18.63 -9.10 3.49
N ALA A 64 18.81 -10.12 2.65
CA ALA A 64 19.26 -9.95 1.28
C ALA A 64 18.28 -9.03 0.49
N GLY A 65 18.84 -8.04 -0.22
CA GLY A 65 18.06 -7.08 -1.00
C GLY A 65 17.46 -5.93 -0.21
N ASN A 66 17.59 -5.90 1.12
CA ASN A 66 17.13 -4.81 1.95
C ASN A 66 18.27 -3.82 2.23
N HIS A 67 17.91 -2.54 2.21
CA HIS A 67 18.79 -1.46 2.63
C HIS A 67 18.67 -1.22 4.13
N THR A 68 19.72 -0.68 4.74
CA THR A 68 19.66 -0.19 6.11
C THR A 68 18.90 1.14 6.12
N ILE A 69 17.83 1.21 6.92
CA ILE A 69 17.08 2.46 7.14
C ILE A 69 17.07 2.74 8.64
N GLY A 70 17.79 3.79 9.03
CA GLY A 70 17.82 4.24 10.42
C GLY A 70 16.47 4.79 10.87
N ASP A 71 16.25 4.78 12.17
CA ASP A 71 15.00 5.28 12.77
C ASP A 71 14.74 6.75 12.39
N THR A 72 13.54 7.01 11.88
CA THR A 72 13.10 8.35 11.45
C THR A 72 11.98 8.93 12.31
N ASP A 73 11.37 8.15 13.21
CA ASP A 73 10.19 8.57 13.98
C ASP A 73 10.29 8.33 15.49
N GLY A 74 11.47 7.96 16.01
CA GLY A 74 11.67 7.67 17.43
C GLY A 74 10.89 6.43 17.88
N GLY A 75 10.67 5.48 16.97
CA GLY A 75 9.92 4.25 17.27
C GLY A 75 8.42 4.45 17.42
N THR A 76 7.88 5.59 17.04
CA THR A 76 6.46 5.93 17.23
C THR A 76 5.52 4.96 16.52
N LEU A 77 5.81 4.60 15.27
CA LEU A 77 4.95 3.71 14.47
C LEU A 77 5.38 2.25 14.50
N ASP A 78 6.67 1.97 14.58
CA ASP A 78 7.21 0.62 14.42
C ASP A 78 7.81 0.03 15.71
N GLY A 79 7.92 0.83 16.77
CA GLY A 79 8.44 0.40 18.05
C GLY A 79 9.95 0.18 18.09
N ASN A 80 10.69 0.54 17.04
CA ASN A 80 12.14 0.36 16.96
C ASN A 80 12.85 1.71 16.99
N LEU A 81 13.76 1.88 17.96
CA LEU A 81 14.49 3.14 18.15
C LEU A 81 15.78 3.24 17.34
N THR A 82 16.18 2.19 16.65
CA THR A 82 17.44 2.13 15.91
C THR A 82 17.22 2.12 14.42
N TYR A 83 16.25 1.36 13.96
CA TYR A 83 15.95 1.19 12.53
C TYR A 83 14.45 1.30 12.30
N ASP A 84 14.06 1.77 11.10
CA ASP A 84 12.66 1.75 10.69
C ASP A 84 12.22 0.35 10.26
N ARG A 85 10.90 0.15 10.32
CA ARG A 85 10.18 -1.01 9.79
C ARG A 85 9.02 -0.51 8.96
N ALA A 86 8.67 -1.23 7.90
CA ALA A 86 7.41 -0.98 7.22
C ALA A 86 6.24 -1.39 8.13
N VAL A 87 5.17 -0.62 8.10
CA VAL A 87 4.03 -0.79 9.03
C VAL A 87 2.70 -0.90 8.28
N GLY A 88 1.83 -1.71 8.82
CA GLY A 88 0.45 -1.84 8.38
C GLY A 88 0.25 -2.72 7.15
N PRO A 89 -1.00 -2.82 6.68
CA PRO A 89 -1.36 -3.70 5.57
C PRO A 89 -0.77 -3.26 4.24
N MET A 90 -0.37 -2.00 4.11
CA MET A 90 0.25 -1.43 2.91
C MET A 90 1.76 -1.21 3.07
N GLN A 91 2.32 -1.60 4.20
CA GLN A 91 3.76 -1.58 4.47
C GLN A 91 4.42 -0.23 4.24
N PHE A 92 3.85 0.83 4.80
CA PHE A 92 4.45 2.16 4.75
C PHE A 92 5.68 2.26 5.65
N LEU A 93 6.72 2.91 5.15
CA LEU A 93 7.80 3.40 6.01
C LEU A 93 7.30 4.61 6.81
N PRO A 94 7.74 4.80 8.06
CA PRO A 94 7.30 5.92 8.90
C PRO A 94 7.43 7.30 8.25
N ALA A 95 8.54 7.58 7.56
CA ALA A 95 8.75 8.86 6.87
C ALA A 95 7.75 9.08 5.72
N THR A 96 7.43 8.03 4.98
CA THR A 96 6.43 8.08 3.90
C THR A 96 5.03 8.27 4.48
N TRP A 97 4.71 7.58 5.58
CA TRP A 97 3.44 7.77 6.28
C TRP A 97 3.27 9.20 6.79
N LYS A 98 4.31 9.79 7.34
CA LYS A 98 4.28 11.18 7.78
C LYS A 98 3.83 12.14 6.67
N ARG A 99 4.21 11.85 5.43
CA ARG A 99 3.88 12.69 4.28
C ARG A 99 2.50 12.38 3.69
N TYR A 100 2.12 11.11 3.60
CA TYR A 100 0.92 10.67 2.86
C TYR A 100 -0.17 10.11 3.74
N GLY A 101 0.06 9.93 5.02
CA GLY A 101 -0.93 9.39 5.95
C GLY A 101 -2.26 10.13 5.87
N ALA A 102 -3.35 9.39 5.91
CA ALA A 102 -4.69 9.92 5.71
C ALA A 102 -5.69 9.20 6.61
N ASP A 103 -6.76 9.91 6.96
CA ASP A 103 -7.91 9.37 7.66
C ASP A 103 -8.95 8.91 6.63
N GLY A 104 -9.00 7.62 6.37
CA GLY A 104 -9.89 7.03 5.36
C GLY A 104 -11.23 6.58 5.91
N ASN A 105 -11.35 6.36 7.22
CA ASN A 105 -12.60 5.93 7.86
C ASN A 105 -13.36 7.08 8.55
N GLY A 106 -12.80 8.29 8.56
CA GLY A 106 -13.47 9.47 9.10
C GLY A 106 -13.47 9.60 10.61
N ASP A 107 -12.60 8.86 11.33
CA ASP A 107 -12.54 8.91 12.81
C ASP A 107 -11.65 10.02 13.37
N GLY A 108 -11.02 10.81 12.49
CA GLY A 108 -10.12 11.90 12.88
C GLY A 108 -8.68 11.46 13.16
N ILE A 109 -8.36 10.17 12.98
CA ILE A 109 -7.04 9.60 13.24
C ILE A 109 -6.51 8.97 11.97
N ALA A 110 -5.27 9.30 11.58
CA ALA A 110 -4.57 8.62 10.48
C ALA A 110 -3.67 7.54 11.06
N ASP A 111 -4.07 6.28 10.94
CA ASP A 111 -3.37 5.12 11.51
C ASP A 111 -2.95 4.16 10.40
N PRO A 112 -1.64 3.89 10.22
CA PRO A 112 -1.17 2.95 9.19
C PRO A 112 -1.65 1.52 9.43
N GLN A 113 -2.10 1.19 10.63
CA GLN A 113 -2.67 -0.12 10.97
C GLN A 113 -4.19 -0.20 10.73
N ASN A 114 -4.76 0.81 10.07
CA ASN A 114 -6.16 0.83 9.67
C ASN A 114 -6.25 0.66 8.14
N LEU A 115 -7.08 -0.27 7.67
CA LEU A 115 -7.22 -0.58 6.24
C LEU A 115 -7.72 0.62 5.42
N PHE A 116 -8.71 1.36 5.92
CA PHE A 116 -9.24 2.53 5.20
C PHE A 116 -8.20 3.63 5.08
N ASP A 117 -7.49 3.90 6.18
CA ASP A 117 -6.45 4.93 6.24
C ASP A 117 -5.27 4.57 5.32
N SER A 118 -4.80 3.32 5.41
CA SER A 118 -3.69 2.83 4.59
C SER A 118 -4.04 2.74 3.11
N ALA A 119 -5.25 2.31 2.76
CA ALA A 119 -5.68 2.24 1.36
C ALA A 119 -5.75 3.64 0.75
N LEU A 120 -6.31 4.62 1.46
CA LEU A 120 -6.36 6.00 0.98
C LEU A 120 -4.95 6.60 0.84
N ALA A 121 -4.09 6.39 1.82
CA ALA A 121 -2.70 6.84 1.78
C ALA A 121 -1.93 6.23 0.60
N THR A 122 -2.15 4.95 0.31
CA THR A 122 -1.56 4.27 -0.86
C THR A 122 -1.97 4.96 -2.15
N GLY A 123 -3.25 5.24 -2.32
CA GLY A 123 -3.74 5.94 -3.49
C GLY A 123 -3.16 7.35 -3.61
N LYS A 124 -3.10 8.10 -2.52
CA LYS A 124 -2.48 9.44 -2.50
C LYS A 124 -1.01 9.39 -2.92
N TYR A 125 -0.27 8.41 -2.41
CA TYR A 125 1.14 8.25 -2.76
C TYR A 125 1.33 7.93 -4.24
N LEU A 126 0.53 7.01 -4.78
CA LEU A 126 0.59 6.65 -6.21
C LEU A 126 0.19 7.82 -7.12
N CYS A 127 -0.76 8.66 -6.69
CA CYS A 127 -1.21 9.81 -7.46
C CYS A 127 -0.26 11.00 -7.43
N ASP A 128 0.69 11.04 -6.49
CA ASP A 128 1.57 12.19 -6.33
C ASP A 128 2.37 12.46 -7.62
N GLY A 129 2.58 13.75 -7.91
CA GLY A 129 3.26 14.18 -9.14
C GLY A 129 2.33 14.29 -10.34
N ARG A 130 1.01 14.38 -10.11
CA ARG A 130 -0.01 14.51 -11.17
C ARG A 130 -0.01 13.37 -12.17
N LEU A 131 0.28 12.16 -11.70
CA LEU A 131 0.30 10.98 -12.55
C LEU A 131 -1.12 10.51 -12.86
N ASP A 132 -1.31 9.98 -14.07
CA ASP A 132 -2.55 9.35 -14.52
C ASP A 132 -2.38 7.83 -14.50
N MET A 133 -3.15 7.15 -13.66
CA MET A 133 -3.03 5.69 -13.49
C MET A 133 -3.63 4.90 -14.65
N ARG A 134 -4.26 5.53 -15.62
CA ARG A 134 -4.68 4.89 -16.89
C ARG A 134 -3.52 4.75 -17.87
N ASP A 135 -2.49 5.56 -17.73
CA ASP A 135 -1.28 5.48 -18.56
C ASP A 135 -0.30 4.47 -17.94
N VAL A 136 0.02 3.41 -18.68
CA VAL A 136 0.87 2.31 -18.18
C VAL A 136 2.25 2.80 -17.75
N SER A 137 2.84 3.74 -18.49
CA SER A 137 4.15 4.31 -18.15
C SER A 137 4.10 5.08 -16.82
N GLN A 138 3.07 5.89 -16.63
CA GLN A 138 2.89 6.65 -15.40
C GLN A 138 2.54 5.75 -14.22
N GLN A 139 1.71 4.73 -14.44
CA GLN A 139 1.39 3.71 -13.45
C GLN A 139 2.66 2.97 -13.01
N THR A 140 3.50 2.55 -13.96
CA THR A 140 4.78 1.91 -13.67
C THR A 140 5.68 2.81 -12.82
N LYS A 141 5.79 4.08 -13.17
CA LYS A 141 6.57 5.07 -12.41
C LYS A 141 6.07 5.19 -10.96
N ALA A 142 4.76 5.26 -10.77
CA ALA A 142 4.16 5.34 -9.44
C ALA A 142 4.46 4.09 -8.60
N ILE A 143 4.30 2.90 -9.17
CA ILE A 143 4.56 1.63 -8.48
C ILE A 143 6.05 1.50 -8.12
N LEU A 144 6.96 1.91 -9.01
CA LEU A 144 8.40 1.89 -8.75
C LEU A 144 8.79 2.79 -7.56
N ARG A 145 8.04 3.87 -7.30
CA ARG A 145 8.27 4.67 -6.09
C ARG A 145 7.88 3.91 -4.81
N TYR A 146 6.86 3.06 -4.92
CA TYR A 146 6.43 2.22 -3.80
C TYR A 146 7.49 1.16 -3.46
N ASN A 147 7.99 0.49 -4.48
CA ASN A 147 9.10 -0.46 -4.37
C ASN A 147 9.86 -0.48 -5.71
N ASN A 148 11.15 -0.15 -5.68
CA ASN A 148 11.98 0.01 -6.88
C ASN A 148 12.42 -1.36 -7.44
N SER A 149 11.45 -2.14 -7.91
CA SER A 149 11.65 -3.47 -8.48
C SER A 149 10.67 -3.69 -9.63
N MET A 150 11.16 -4.05 -10.81
CA MET A 150 10.29 -4.39 -11.94
C MET A 150 9.52 -5.69 -11.69
N ALA A 151 10.06 -6.62 -10.92
CA ALA A 151 9.32 -7.81 -10.47
C ALA A 151 8.13 -7.41 -9.58
N TYR A 152 8.32 -6.44 -8.69
CA TYR A 152 7.25 -5.88 -7.88
C TYR A 152 6.15 -5.24 -8.75
N VAL A 153 6.56 -4.41 -9.72
CA VAL A 153 5.62 -3.79 -10.68
C VAL A 153 4.80 -4.86 -11.41
N ALA A 154 5.46 -5.88 -11.92
CA ALA A 154 4.79 -6.97 -12.65
C ALA A 154 3.77 -7.69 -11.76
N ASN A 155 4.10 -7.99 -10.50
CA ASN A 155 3.19 -8.62 -9.54
C ASN A 155 1.98 -7.72 -9.25
N VAL A 156 2.20 -6.45 -8.93
CA VAL A 156 1.11 -5.51 -8.63
C VAL A 156 0.17 -5.37 -9.83
N MET A 157 0.71 -5.19 -11.03
CA MET A 157 -0.10 -5.05 -12.24
C MET A 157 -0.86 -6.33 -12.57
N ALA A 158 -0.25 -7.50 -12.41
CA ALA A 158 -0.91 -8.78 -12.65
C ALA A 158 -2.10 -8.97 -11.71
N TRP A 159 -1.95 -8.68 -10.42
CA TRP A 159 -3.07 -8.75 -9.48
C TRP A 159 -4.13 -7.69 -9.77
N SER A 160 -3.73 -6.48 -10.13
CA SER A 160 -4.68 -5.42 -10.51
C SER A 160 -5.56 -5.87 -11.69
N VAL A 161 -4.97 -6.44 -12.72
CA VAL A 161 -5.71 -7.00 -13.87
C VAL A 161 -6.61 -8.15 -13.46
N ALA A 162 -6.12 -9.05 -12.59
CA ALA A 162 -6.91 -10.16 -12.06
C ALA A 162 -8.17 -9.69 -11.35
N TYR A 163 -8.07 -8.65 -10.53
CA TYR A 163 -9.23 -8.08 -9.84
C TYR A 163 -10.19 -7.37 -10.80
N ALA A 164 -9.68 -6.73 -11.83
CA ALA A 164 -10.50 -6.07 -12.83
C ALA A 164 -11.26 -7.05 -13.74
N THR A 165 -10.66 -8.22 -14.02
CA THR A 165 -11.21 -9.20 -14.97
C THR A 165 -11.86 -10.42 -14.31
N GLY A 166 -11.58 -10.67 -13.03
CA GLY A 166 -12.02 -11.87 -12.32
C GLY A 166 -11.23 -13.14 -12.67
N VAL A 167 -10.11 -13.00 -13.41
CA VAL A 167 -9.28 -14.13 -13.84
C VAL A 167 -7.95 -14.09 -13.09
N ALA A 168 -7.64 -15.16 -12.36
CA ALA A 168 -6.40 -15.26 -11.60
C ALA A 168 -5.17 -15.19 -12.52
N PRO A 169 -4.07 -14.53 -12.08
CA PRO A 169 -2.85 -14.47 -12.87
C PRO A 169 -2.18 -15.86 -12.92
N THR A 170 -1.48 -16.13 -14.03
CA THR A 170 -0.68 -17.34 -14.17
C THR A 170 0.69 -17.15 -13.48
N PRO A 171 1.36 -18.24 -13.04
CA PRO A 171 2.63 -18.12 -12.33
C PRO A 171 3.72 -17.33 -13.07
N GLU A 172 3.78 -17.42 -14.39
CA GLU A 172 4.76 -16.69 -15.19
C GLU A 172 4.54 -15.17 -15.22
N LYS A 173 3.35 -14.69 -14.84
CA LYS A 173 3.05 -13.26 -14.67
C LYS A 173 3.45 -12.71 -13.29
N LEU A 174 3.86 -13.62 -12.41
CA LEU A 174 4.22 -13.31 -11.02
C LEU A 174 5.70 -13.63 -10.78
N PRO A 175 6.64 -12.91 -11.40
CA PRO A 175 8.05 -13.16 -11.18
C PRO A 175 8.41 -12.95 -9.71
N ARG A 176 9.42 -13.67 -9.24
CA ARG A 176 9.88 -13.56 -7.85
C ARG A 176 10.46 -12.16 -7.60
N ILE A 177 9.93 -11.55 -6.57
CA ILE A 177 10.36 -10.21 -6.13
C ILE A 177 11.69 -10.31 -5.38
#